data_7f294105cf5455924aebd7c75eb7c2f5
#
_entry.id   7f294105cf5455924aebd7c75eb7c2f5
#
_cell.length_a   1.000
_cell.length_b   1.000
_cell.length_c   1.000
_cell.angle_alpha   90.00
_cell.angle_beta   90.00
_cell.angle_gamma   90.00
#
_symmetry.space_group_name_H-M   'P 1'
#
loop_
_entity.id
_entity.type
_entity.pdbx_description
1 polymer ?
#
loop_
_entity_poly.entity_id
_entity_poly.type
_entity_poly.pdbx_seq_one_letter_code
_entity_poly.pdbx_strand_id
1 'polypeptide(L)'
;VLYVSFGSLAFVSGQQIEEIALGLEDSGFPFLWVTRPNMMYGQSPNFSIDFLERVKERAYFVDWAPQLDILAHTSVGGFFTHGGWNSTLEAITAGVPMLGWPYFSDQPVDCKCIEQGWKVGLSLHDDDNAPLKSLVSRNVIKTKVEELMTSNKFQDKVNEWSLSSIKASIKGGSSSNNFLSFVESLKSHP
;
A
#
# COMPACT_ATOMS: atom_id res chain seq x y z
N VAL A 1 13.48 2.01 1.29
CA VAL A 1 12.51 2.38 2.33
C VAL A 1 11.16 1.78 2.02
N LEU A 2 10.49 1.19 3.02
CA LEU A 2 9.10 0.76 2.92
C LEU A 2 8.18 1.93 3.29
N TYR A 3 7.30 2.33 2.38
CA TYR A 3 6.23 3.28 2.70
C TYR A 3 5.05 2.52 3.32
N VAL A 4 4.46 3.03 4.40
CA VAL A 4 3.35 2.39 5.12
C VAL A 4 2.20 3.37 5.28
N SER A 5 1.05 3.07 4.64
CA SER A 5 -0.15 3.90 4.75
C SER A 5 -1.43 3.08 4.50
N PHE A 6 -2.36 3.15 5.43
CA PHE A 6 -3.64 2.42 5.35
C PHE A 6 -4.82 3.32 4.95
N GLY A 7 -4.54 4.37 4.19
CA GLY A 7 -5.55 5.30 3.67
C GLY A 7 -6.21 6.15 4.74
N SER A 8 -7.31 6.82 4.38
CA SER A 8 -7.98 7.80 5.26
C SER A 8 -9.11 7.23 6.11
N LEU A 9 -9.62 6.03 5.82
CA LEU A 9 -10.82 5.47 6.42
C LEU A 9 -10.61 4.21 7.25
N ALA A 10 -9.42 3.59 7.22
CA ALA A 10 -9.17 2.39 8.02
C ALA A 10 -9.06 2.72 9.51
N PHE A 11 -9.81 1.98 10.34
CA PHE A 11 -9.71 2.03 11.79
C PHE A 11 -9.14 0.72 12.29
N VAL A 12 -7.94 0.76 12.85
CA VAL A 12 -7.15 -0.40 13.24
C VAL A 12 -7.21 -0.58 14.76
N SER A 13 -7.29 -1.82 15.24
CA SER A 13 -7.21 -2.09 16.70
C SER A 13 -5.81 -1.80 17.22
N GLY A 14 -5.70 -1.41 18.50
CA GLY A 14 -4.39 -1.18 19.12
C GLY A 14 -3.49 -2.40 19.07
N GLN A 15 -4.05 -3.60 19.27
CA GLN A 15 -3.31 -4.86 19.17
C GLN A 15 -2.75 -5.07 17.77
N GLN A 16 -3.51 -4.77 16.70
CA GLN A 16 -3.01 -4.91 15.33
C GLN A 16 -1.94 -3.86 15.01
N ILE A 17 -2.08 -2.64 15.50
CA ILE A 17 -1.04 -1.60 15.37
C ILE A 17 0.27 -2.07 16.03
N GLU A 18 0.19 -2.69 17.20
CA GLU A 18 1.36 -3.25 17.89
C GLU A 18 2.01 -4.37 17.08
N GLU A 19 1.22 -5.31 16.54
CA GLU A 19 1.76 -6.38 15.69
C GLU A 19 2.40 -5.84 14.40
N ILE A 20 1.81 -4.79 13.79
CA ILE A 20 2.41 -4.12 12.64
C ILE A 20 3.74 -3.46 13.03
N ALA A 21 3.76 -2.70 14.12
CA ALA A 21 4.96 -2.02 14.60
C ALA A 21 6.12 -2.98 14.85
N LEU A 22 5.84 -4.08 15.57
CA LEU A 22 6.84 -5.08 15.89
C LEU A 22 7.27 -5.90 14.64
N GLY A 23 6.35 -6.20 13.74
CA GLY A 23 6.68 -6.87 12.47
C GLY A 23 7.57 -5.99 11.57
N LEU A 24 7.31 -4.69 11.51
CA LEU A 24 8.18 -3.72 10.82
C LEU A 24 9.55 -3.59 11.49
N GLU A 25 9.58 -3.55 12.83
CA GLU A 25 10.84 -3.57 13.59
C GLU A 25 11.67 -4.83 13.27
N ASP A 26 11.04 -6.01 13.37
CA ASP A 26 11.68 -7.30 13.19
C ASP A 26 12.14 -7.55 11.73
N SER A 27 11.52 -6.88 10.75
CA SER A 27 11.93 -6.98 9.34
C SER A 27 13.28 -6.33 9.05
N GLY A 28 13.73 -5.41 9.89
CA GLY A 28 15.01 -4.70 9.75
C GLY A 28 15.04 -3.62 8.67
N PHE A 29 14.02 -3.50 7.82
CA PHE A 29 13.97 -2.49 6.76
C PHE A 29 13.64 -1.11 7.30
N PRO A 30 14.20 -0.03 6.72
CA PRO A 30 13.78 1.33 7.03
C PRO A 30 12.36 1.57 6.49
N PHE A 31 11.54 2.31 7.27
CA PHE A 31 10.16 2.60 6.89
C PHE A 31 9.72 4.03 7.22
N LEU A 32 8.82 4.54 6.38
CA LEU A 32 8.04 5.76 6.62
C LEU A 32 6.59 5.36 6.85
N TRP A 33 6.05 5.63 8.02
CA TRP A 33 4.68 5.23 8.38
C TRP A 33 3.78 6.45 8.63
N VAL A 34 2.68 6.52 7.88
CA VAL A 34 1.62 7.52 8.10
C VAL A 34 0.69 7.01 9.21
N THR A 35 0.80 7.62 10.38
CA THR A 35 0.06 7.30 11.60
C THR A 35 -0.96 8.39 11.92
N ARG A 36 -2.09 8.37 11.22
CA ARG A 36 -3.12 9.42 11.35
C ARG A 36 -3.64 9.55 12.79
N PRO A 37 -3.97 10.78 13.25
CA PRO A 37 -4.44 11.03 14.61
C PRO A 37 -5.66 10.21 15.05
N ASN A 38 -6.52 9.76 14.15
CA ASN A 38 -7.75 9.01 14.48
C ASN A 38 -7.72 7.56 14.00
N MET A 39 -6.54 6.99 13.74
CA MET A 39 -6.37 5.66 13.15
C MET A 39 -6.86 4.52 14.06
N MET A 40 -6.95 4.74 15.38
CA MET A 40 -7.41 3.76 16.38
C MET A 40 -8.74 4.20 16.99
N TYR A 41 -9.85 4.09 16.25
CA TYR A 41 -11.19 4.41 16.78
C TYR A 41 -11.26 5.75 17.56
N GLY A 42 -10.68 6.81 16.98
CA GLY A 42 -10.64 8.14 17.58
C GLY A 42 -9.41 8.42 18.47
N GLN A 43 -8.45 7.52 18.50
CA GLN A 43 -7.17 7.70 19.20
C GLN A 43 -6.00 7.62 18.21
N SER A 44 -4.93 8.33 18.53
CA SER A 44 -3.65 8.17 17.84
C SER A 44 -2.94 6.91 18.31
N PRO A 45 -2.17 6.23 17.43
CA PRO A 45 -1.25 5.18 17.88
C PRO A 45 -0.30 5.72 18.94
N ASN A 46 -0.20 5.01 20.07
CA ASN A 46 0.72 5.35 21.15
C ASN A 46 1.80 4.27 21.24
N PHE A 47 2.93 4.52 20.59
CA PHE A 47 4.07 3.63 20.63
C PHE A 47 4.87 3.82 21.93
N SER A 48 5.37 2.72 22.51
CA SER A 48 6.22 2.79 23.69
C SER A 48 7.54 3.52 23.39
N ILE A 49 8.09 4.21 24.38
CA ILE A 49 9.38 4.89 24.28
C ILE A 49 10.47 3.90 23.87
N ASP A 50 10.46 2.70 24.43
CA ASP A 50 11.44 1.65 24.12
C ASP A 50 11.39 1.22 22.65
N PHE A 51 10.18 1.07 22.08
CA PHE A 51 10.02 0.79 20.65
C PHE A 51 10.58 1.92 19.80
N LEU A 52 10.19 3.15 20.09
CA LEU A 52 10.67 4.32 19.34
C LEU A 52 12.20 4.45 19.35
N GLU A 53 12.84 4.19 20.51
CA GLU A 53 14.30 4.19 20.63
C GLU A 53 14.95 3.08 19.79
N ARG A 54 14.36 1.89 19.74
CA ARG A 54 14.92 0.79 18.93
C ARG A 54 14.86 1.03 17.43
N VAL A 55 13.86 1.80 16.96
CA VAL A 55 13.65 2.04 15.51
C VAL A 55 14.10 3.41 15.03
N LYS A 56 14.56 4.31 15.91
CA LYS A 56 14.81 5.75 15.64
C LYS A 56 15.71 6.05 14.43
N GLU A 57 16.67 5.17 14.13
CA GLU A 57 17.61 5.36 13.02
C GLU A 57 17.04 4.92 11.66
N ARG A 58 15.88 4.26 11.64
CA ARG A 58 15.31 3.66 10.42
C ARG A 58 13.80 3.83 10.25
N ALA A 59 13.12 4.40 11.24
CA ALA A 59 11.68 4.65 11.20
C ALA A 59 11.37 6.15 11.24
N TYR A 60 10.42 6.56 10.40
CA TYR A 60 9.90 7.91 10.42
C TYR A 60 8.37 7.87 10.47
N PHE A 61 7.78 8.55 11.45
CA PHE A 61 6.34 8.60 11.67
C PHE A 61 5.82 9.99 11.33
N VAL A 62 4.73 10.05 10.57
CA VAL A 62 4.09 11.31 10.17
C VAL A 62 2.57 11.18 10.25
N ASP A 63 1.89 12.28 10.52
CA ASP A 63 0.42 12.28 10.53
C ASP A 63 -0.17 12.26 9.12
N TRP A 64 0.57 12.78 8.15
CA TRP A 64 0.19 12.87 6.75
C TRP A 64 1.43 12.95 5.84
N ALA A 65 1.30 12.46 4.62
CA ALA A 65 2.34 12.56 3.59
C ALA A 65 1.74 12.73 2.18
N PRO A 66 2.42 13.45 1.26
CA PRO A 66 2.02 13.54 -0.14
C PRO A 66 2.32 12.21 -0.84
N GLN A 67 1.36 11.27 -0.83
CA GLN A 67 1.56 9.88 -1.25
C GLN A 67 2.16 9.73 -2.65
N LEU A 68 1.70 10.52 -3.62
CA LEU A 68 2.23 10.48 -4.99
C LEU A 68 3.73 10.82 -5.04
N ASP A 69 4.15 11.87 -4.31
CA ASP A 69 5.54 12.29 -4.28
C ASP A 69 6.42 11.26 -3.55
N ILE A 70 5.88 10.66 -2.46
CA ILE A 70 6.57 9.59 -1.74
C ILE A 70 6.74 8.36 -2.62
N LEU A 71 5.70 7.89 -3.29
CA LEU A 71 5.77 6.72 -4.18
C LEU A 71 6.70 6.96 -5.38
N ALA A 72 6.78 8.19 -5.88
CA ALA A 72 7.68 8.55 -6.97
C ALA A 72 9.16 8.66 -6.56
N HIS A 73 9.46 8.64 -5.25
CA HIS A 73 10.83 8.80 -4.78
C HIS A 73 11.64 7.51 -4.95
N THR A 74 12.82 7.59 -5.53
CA THR A 74 13.67 6.43 -5.88
C THR A 74 14.13 5.59 -4.68
N SER A 75 14.10 6.12 -3.46
CA SER A 75 14.41 5.37 -2.24
C SER A 75 13.25 4.49 -1.75
N VAL A 76 12.04 4.63 -2.30
CA VAL A 76 10.89 3.80 -1.93
C VAL A 76 10.93 2.52 -2.76
N GLY A 77 11.12 1.39 -2.08
CA GLY A 77 11.20 0.07 -2.70
C GLY A 77 10.00 -0.83 -2.42
N GLY A 78 9.02 -0.35 -1.65
CA GLY A 78 7.79 -1.11 -1.35
C GLY A 78 6.74 -0.23 -0.68
N PHE A 79 5.48 -0.63 -0.82
CA PHE A 79 4.34 0.05 -0.24
C PHE A 79 3.45 -0.94 0.55
N PHE A 80 3.44 -0.82 1.87
CA PHE A 80 2.52 -1.54 2.72
C PHE A 80 1.22 -0.74 2.84
N THR A 81 0.16 -1.23 2.21
CA THR A 81 -1.09 -0.49 1.97
C THR A 81 -2.32 -1.31 2.34
N HIS A 82 -3.45 -0.63 2.56
CA HIS A 82 -4.76 -1.28 2.68
C HIS A 82 -5.30 -1.84 1.34
N GLY A 83 -4.62 -1.57 0.22
CA GLY A 83 -5.01 -2.06 -1.09
C GLY A 83 -6.23 -1.35 -1.71
N GLY A 84 -6.59 -0.15 -1.24
CA GLY A 84 -7.67 0.62 -1.88
C GLY A 84 -7.29 1.06 -3.30
N TRP A 85 -8.28 1.11 -4.21
CA TRP A 85 -8.09 1.28 -5.65
C TRP A 85 -7.17 2.44 -6.05
N ASN A 86 -7.38 3.64 -5.48
CA ASN A 86 -6.55 4.79 -5.82
C ASN A 86 -5.08 4.57 -5.43
N SER A 87 -4.82 4.10 -4.21
CA SER A 87 -3.47 3.80 -3.73
C SER A 87 -2.78 2.72 -4.57
N THR A 88 -3.55 1.73 -5.00
CA THR A 88 -3.07 0.66 -5.88
C THR A 88 -2.66 1.20 -7.26
N LEU A 89 -3.48 2.05 -7.88
CA LEU A 89 -3.14 2.68 -9.16
C LEU A 89 -1.94 3.63 -9.05
N GLU A 90 -1.85 4.40 -7.97
CA GLU A 90 -0.72 5.29 -7.70
C GLU A 90 0.59 4.50 -7.58
N ALA A 91 0.58 3.40 -6.82
CA ALA A 91 1.75 2.54 -6.67
C ALA A 91 2.16 1.85 -7.97
N ILE A 92 1.19 1.32 -8.75
CA ILE A 92 1.46 0.74 -10.06
C ILE A 92 2.09 1.77 -10.99
N THR A 93 1.52 2.98 -11.05
CA THR A 93 2.04 4.04 -11.92
C THR A 93 3.45 4.46 -11.52
N ALA A 94 3.73 4.52 -10.22
CA ALA A 94 5.05 4.82 -9.69
C ALA A 94 6.06 3.67 -9.82
N GLY A 95 5.61 2.45 -10.17
CA GLY A 95 6.49 1.28 -10.25
C GLY A 95 6.91 0.75 -8.88
N VAL A 96 6.05 0.85 -7.86
CA VAL A 96 6.34 0.42 -6.49
C VAL A 96 5.56 -0.86 -6.17
N PRO A 97 6.24 -1.97 -5.81
CA PRO A 97 5.57 -3.21 -5.40
C PRO A 97 4.82 -3.04 -4.08
N MET A 98 3.77 -3.83 -3.89
CA MET A 98 2.84 -3.64 -2.77
C MET A 98 2.72 -4.85 -1.86
N LEU A 99 2.55 -4.59 -0.54
CA LEU A 99 2.01 -5.52 0.44
C LEU A 99 0.61 -5.06 0.80
N GLY A 100 -0.41 -5.76 0.33
CA GLY A 100 -1.81 -5.46 0.58
C GLY A 100 -2.30 -6.00 1.92
N TRP A 101 -3.00 -5.19 2.69
CA TRP A 101 -3.73 -5.61 3.90
C TRP A 101 -5.16 -5.09 3.82
N PRO A 102 -6.07 -5.86 3.20
CA PRO A 102 -7.45 -5.44 2.98
C PRO A 102 -8.22 -5.33 4.29
N TYR A 103 -9.03 -4.31 4.43
CA TYR A 103 -9.79 -4.04 5.64
C TYR A 103 -11.31 -3.99 5.41
N PHE A 104 -11.77 -3.46 4.27
CA PHE A 104 -13.19 -3.37 3.89
C PHE A 104 -13.37 -3.02 2.40
N SER A 105 -14.62 -2.97 1.92
CA SER A 105 -15.04 -2.53 0.58
C SER A 105 -14.45 -3.40 -0.55
N ASP A 106 -13.85 -2.79 -1.55
CA ASP A 106 -13.22 -3.41 -2.72
C ASP A 106 -11.80 -3.96 -2.45
N GLN A 107 -11.20 -3.57 -1.34
CA GLN A 107 -9.82 -3.89 -1.00
C GLN A 107 -9.43 -5.37 -1.08
N PRO A 108 -10.29 -6.35 -0.67
CA PRO A 108 -9.96 -7.76 -0.83
C PRO A 108 -9.78 -8.18 -2.30
N VAL A 109 -10.60 -7.61 -3.18
CA VAL A 109 -10.51 -7.87 -4.64
C VAL A 109 -9.25 -7.21 -5.19
N ASP A 110 -8.97 -5.99 -4.80
CA ASP A 110 -7.78 -5.25 -5.22
C ASP A 110 -6.50 -5.96 -4.76
N CYS A 111 -6.46 -6.45 -3.50
CA CYS A 111 -5.33 -7.23 -2.99
C CYS A 111 -5.14 -8.55 -3.75
N LYS A 112 -6.21 -9.23 -4.17
CA LYS A 112 -6.11 -10.39 -5.07
C LYS A 112 -5.57 -10.01 -6.45
N CYS A 113 -5.96 -8.87 -6.98
CA CYS A 113 -5.37 -8.37 -8.23
C CYS A 113 -3.87 -8.09 -8.06
N ILE A 114 -3.44 -7.46 -6.95
CA ILE A 114 -2.03 -7.20 -6.64
C ILE A 114 -1.23 -8.50 -6.63
N GLU A 115 -1.70 -9.54 -5.92
CA GLU A 115 -0.94 -10.77 -5.71
C GLU A 115 -1.08 -11.77 -6.85
N GLN A 116 -2.31 -12.08 -7.27
CA GLN A 116 -2.61 -13.18 -8.20
C GLN A 116 -2.77 -12.69 -9.64
N GLY A 117 -3.44 -11.56 -9.83
CA GLY A 117 -3.75 -11.01 -11.15
C GLY A 117 -2.54 -10.36 -11.81
N TRP A 118 -2.02 -9.31 -11.20
CA TRP A 118 -0.92 -8.52 -11.74
C TRP A 118 0.45 -9.00 -11.26
N LYS A 119 0.51 -9.70 -10.14
CA LYS A 119 1.71 -10.24 -9.53
C LYS A 119 2.74 -9.14 -9.18
N VAL A 120 2.22 -8.00 -8.73
CA VAL A 120 3.02 -6.80 -8.36
C VAL A 120 3.23 -6.69 -6.86
N GLY A 121 2.94 -7.74 -6.10
CA GLY A 121 3.10 -7.73 -4.66
C GLY A 121 2.52 -8.96 -3.98
N LEU A 122 2.23 -8.81 -2.69
CA LEU A 122 1.73 -9.83 -1.78
C LEU A 122 0.47 -9.34 -1.05
N SER A 123 -0.31 -10.26 -0.50
CA SER A 123 -1.41 -9.97 0.42
C SER A 123 -1.13 -10.54 1.81
N LEU A 124 -1.60 -9.85 2.86
CA LEU A 124 -1.66 -10.39 4.23
C LEU A 124 -2.95 -11.18 4.48
N HIS A 125 -3.84 -11.25 3.51
CA HIS A 125 -5.09 -12.01 3.58
C HIS A 125 -5.00 -13.18 2.61
N ASP A 126 -4.40 -14.28 3.07
CA ASP A 126 -4.09 -15.47 2.26
C ASP A 126 -5.22 -16.52 2.30
N ASP A 127 -6.19 -16.40 3.21
CA ASP A 127 -7.33 -17.32 3.37
C ASP A 127 -8.66 -16.59 3.14
N ASP A 128 -9.31 -16.89 2.03
CA ASP A 128 -10.62 -16.34 1.67
C ASP A 128 -11.73 -16.62 2.68
N ASN A 129 -11.56 -17.62 3.53
CA ASN A 129 -12.52 -17.98 4.58
C ASN A 129 -12.22 -17.28 5.91
N ALA A 130 -11.05 -16.67 6.06
CA ALA A 130 -10.71 -15.92 7.28
C ALA A 130 -11.42 -14.56 7.28
N PRO A 131 -11.92 -14.10 8.45
CA PRO A 131 -12.46 -12.75 8.55
C PRO A 131 -11.41 -11.70 8.20
N LEU A 132 -11.76 -10.70 7.38
CA LEU A 132 -10.85 -9.61 6.96
C LEU A 132 -10.15 -8.89 8.12
N LYS A 133 -10.80 -8.86 9.29
CA LYS A 133 -10.29 -8.20 10.50
C LYS A 133 -9.60 -9.16 11.47
N SER A 134 -9.22 -10.35 11.02
CA SER A 134 -8.42 -11.26 11.81
C SER A 134 -7.07 -10.63 12.14
N LEU A 135 -6.58 -10.88 13.35
CA LEU A 135 -5.29 -10.38 13.78
C LEU A 135 -4.17 -11.01 12.93
N VAL A 136 -3.42 -10.19 12.25
CA VAL A 136 -2.21 -10.60 11.52
C VAL A 136 -1.02 -10.46 12.45
N SER A 137 -0.32 -11.56 12.71
CA SER A 137 0.80 -11.57 13.65
C SER A 137 2.05 -10.88 13.07
N ARG A 138 2.90 -10.36 13.96
CA ARG A 138 4.20 -9.76 13.61
C ARG A 138 5.08 -10.66 12.76
N ASN A 139 5.07 -11.97 13.00
CA ASN A 139 5.87 -12.91 12.24
C ASN A 139 5.43 -12.99 10.76
N VAL A 140 4.13 -12.97 10.50
CA VAL A 140 3.59 -12.93 9.14
C VAL A 140 3.96 -11.62 8.47
N ILE A 141 3.77 -10.49 9.16
CA ILE A 141 4.11 -9.15 8.64
C ILE A 141 5.59 -9.08 8.31
N LYS A 142 6.47 -9.47 9.24
CA LYS A 142 7.91 -9.55 9.03
C LYS A 142 8.25 -10.32 7.76
N THR A 143 7.80 -11.57 7.67
CA THR A 143 8.12 -12.46 6.54
C THR A 143 7.66 -11.89 5.20
N LYS A 144 6.44 -11.35 5.14
CA LYS A 144 5.89 -10.75 3.90
C LYS A 144 6.61 -9.44 3.53
N VAL A 145 7.03 -8.63 4.51
CA VAL A 145 7.85 -7.43 4.26
C VAL A 145 9.23 -7.83 3.73
N GLU A 146 9.89 -8.81 4.35
CA GLU A 146 11.19 -9.31 3.88
C GLU A 146 11.08 -9.85 2.45
N GLU A 147 10.06 -10.66 2.14
CA GLU A 147 9.82 -11.17 0.79
C GLU A 147 9.59 -10.04 -0.21
N LEU A 148 8.75 -9.05 0.12
CA LEU A 148 8.47 -7.92 -0.76
C LEU A 148 9.74 -7.13 -1.07
N MET A 149 10.52 -6.81 -0.05
CA MET A 149 11.66 -5.89 -0.14
C MET A 149 12.93 -6.53 -0.73
N THR A 150 13.01 -7.86 -0.78
CA THR A 150 14.18 -8.58 -1.30
C THR A 150 13.95 -9.23 -2.65
N SER A 151 12.71 -9.39 -3.09
CA SER A 151 12.37 -10.12 -4.31
C SER A 151 12.29 -9.23 -5.53
N ASN A 152 13.16 -9.42 -6.49
CA ASN A 152 13.14 -8.71 -7.79
C ASN A 152 11.90 -9.03 -8.64
N LYS A 153 11.25 -10.20 -8.41
CA LYS A 153 10.09 -10.62 -9.21
C LYS A 153 8.93 -9.62 -9.21
N PHE A 154 8.68 -8.97 -8.07
CA PHE A 154 7.61 -7.97 -7.95
C PHE A 154 8.00 -6.66 -8.62
N GLN A 155 9.28 -6.25 -8.48
CA GLN A 155 9.80 -5.04 -9.08
C GLN A 155 9.75 -5.12 -10.62
N ASP A 156 10.13 -6.25 -11.20
CA ASP A 156 10.08 -6.45 -12.66
C ASP A 156 8.62 -6.35 -13.16
N LYS A 157 7.69 -6.99 -12.45
CA LYS A 157 6.26 -6.96 -12.83
C LYS A 157 5.63 -5.59 -12.67
N VAL A 158 5.88 -4.88 -11.58
CA VAL A 158 5.30 -3.54 -11.42
C VAL A 158 5.88 -2.55 -12.41
N ASN A 159 7.14 -2.70 -12.84
CA ASN A 159 7.73 -1.88 -13.90
C ASN A 159 7.04 -2.10 -15.26
N GLU A 160 6.71 -3.36 -15.62
CA GLU A 160 5.93 -3.68 -16.83
C GLU A 160 4.56 -2.98 -16.79
N TRP A 161 3.87 -3.03 -15.65
CA TRP A 161 2.56 -2.39 -15.47
C TRP A 161 2.66 -0.86 -15.44
N SER A 162 3.69 -0.30 -14.81
CA SER A 162 3.95 1.14 -14.80
C SER A 162 4.09 1.68 -16.23
N LEU A 163 4.94 1.06 -17.05
CA LEU A 163 5.10 1.44 -18.45
C LEU A 163 3.78 1.35 -19.24
N SER A 164 2.98 0.31 -18.97
CA SER A 164 1.67 0.13 -19.60
C SER A 164 0.67 1.22 -19.19
N SER A 165 0.65 1.60 -17.91
CA SER A 165 -0.24 2.63 -17.37
C SER A 165 0.10 4.01 -17.96
N ILE A 166 1.40 4.35 -18.04
CA ILE A 166 1.88 5.59 -18.64
C ILE A 166 1.48 5.63 -20.12
N LYS A 167 1.72 4.53 -20.86
CA LYS A 167 1.36 4.44 -22.28
C LYS A 167 -0.16 4.58 -22.49
N ALA A 168 -0.98 4.07 -21.61
CA ALA A 168 -2.44 4.20 -21.69
C ALA A 168 -2.92 5.62 -21.44
N SER A 169 -2.25 6.38 -20.58
CA SER A 169 -2.67 7.71 -20.11
C SER A 169 -2.18 8.88 -20.99
N ILE A 170 -1.11 8.72 -21.77
CA ILE A 170 -0.63 9.78 -22.68
C ILE A 170 -1.60 10.03 -23.81
N LYS A 171 -1.44 11.17 -24.51
CA LYS A 171 -2.27 11.53 -25.67
C LYS A 171 -2.25 10.42 -26.73
N GLY A 172 -3.43 9.93 -27.11
CA GLY A 172 -3.61 8.82 -28.04
C GLY A 172 -3.57 7.43 -27.40
N GLY A 173 -3.29 7.33 -26.11
CA GLY A 173 -3.39 6.07 -25.35
C GLY A 173 -4.85 5.68 -25.07
N SER A 174 -5.07 4.42 -24.68
CA SER A 174 -6.42 3.87 -24.52
C SER A 174 -7.24 4.61 -23.46
N SER A 175 -6.68 4.89 -22.28
CA SER A 175 -7.36 5.62 -21.22
C SER A 175 -7.64 7.08 -21.61
N SER A 176 -6.69 7.74 -22.27
CA SER A 176 -6.86 9.10 -22.79
C SER A 176 -7.99 9.18 -23.82
N ASN A 177 -8.01 8.24 -24.78
CA ASN A 177 -9.06 8.19 -25.79
C ASN A 177 -10.44 7.86 -25.19
N ASN A 178 -10.53 6.92 -24.26
CA ASN A 178 -11.77 6.59 -23.57
C ASN A 178 -12.33 7.79 -22.79
N PHE A 179 -11.45 8.53 -22.11
CA PHE A 179 -11.85 9.75 -21.41
C PHE A 179 -12.38 10.82 -22.37
N LEU A 180 -11.70 11.05 -23.49
CA LEU A 180 -12.17 12.00 -24.51
C LEU A 180 -13.52 11.58 -25.10
N SER A 181 -13.70 10.30 -25.41
CA SER A 181 -14.98 9.76 -25.90
C SER A 181 -16.10 9.95 -24.90
N PHE A 182 -15.82 9.73 -23.60
CA PHE A 182 -16.78 10.00 -22.54
C PHE A 182 -17.18 11.48 -22.48
N VAL A 183 -16.22 12.39 -22.51
CA VAL A 183 -16.48 13.85 -22.52
C VAL A 183 -17.32 14.26 -23.74
N GLU A 184 -17.04 13.73 -24.93
CA GLU A 184 -17.82 14.00 -26.13
C GLU A 184 -19.28 13.46 -26.01
N SER A 185 -19.45 12.28 -25.41
CA SER A 185 -20.78 11.73 -25.20
C SER A 185 -21.65 12.59 -24.28
N LEU A 186 -21.05 13.23 -23.25
CA LEU A 186 -21.77 14.15 -22.37
C LEU A 186 -22.22 15.43 -23.07
N LYS A 187 -21.46 15.92 -24.06
CA LYS A 187 -21.83 17.11 -24.85
C LYS A 187 -22.97 16.83 -25.83
N SER A 188 -23.11 15.60 -26.28
CA SER A 188 -24.12 15.22 -27.26
C SER A 188 -25.48 14.88 -26.63
N HIS A 189 -25.55 14.79 -25.29
CA HIS A 189 -26.80 14.54 -24.55
C HIS A 189 -26.98 15.65 -23.48
N PRO A 190 -27.48 16.83 -23.88
CA PRO A 190 -27.75 17.95 -22.97
C PRO A 190 -28.90 17.67 -22.00
#